data_28e42dd45af09db4cd4148669c26d56e
#
_entry.id   28e42dd45af09db4cd4148669c26d56e
#
_cell.length_a   1.000
_cell.length_b   1.000
_cell.length_c   1.000
_cell.angle_alpha   90.00
_cell.angle_beta   90.00
_cell.angle_gamma   90.00
#
_symmetry.space_group_name_H-M   'P 1'
#
loop_
_entity.id
_entity.type
_entity.pdbx_description
1 polymer ?
#
loop_
_entity_poly.entity_id
_entity_poly.type
_entity_poly.pdbx_seq_one_letter_code
_entity_poly.pdbx_strand_id
1 'polypeptide(L)'
;MNLNTLINANKRKFDIKFKKLLKNKLDKSSLSNAIFYGSMNGGKRIRPFLVMESAKIAKISSNDAFIIASCIECIHSYSLIHDDLPSMDDDDYRRGKLSTHKKFNEATAILAGDALHDLAFELISGNFKNKNVISRLNLINYLSLCIGHKGLALGQTLDLEFENKKLSKNKILDMYSRKTGKLFEFSFSAPFILKDKSKIDIQF
;
A
#
# COMPACT_ATOMS: atom_id res chain seq x y z
N MET A 1 10.07 -25.58 -4.72
CA MET A 1 10.12 -24.57 -3.63
C MET A 1 8.69 -24.29 -3.22
N ASN A 2 8.33 -24.38 -1.95
CA ASN A 2 6.96 -24.11 -1.54
C ASN A 2 6.67 -22.57 -1.54
N LEU A 3 5.40 -22.20 -1.59
CA LEU A 3 4.96 -20.80 -1.67
C LEU A 3 5.47 -19.96 -0.49
N ASN A 4 5.45 -20.49 0.73
CA ASN A 4 5.91 -19.78 1.92
C ASN A 4 7.42 -19.43 1.83
N THR A 5 8.23 -20.34 1.31
CA THR A 5 9.66 -20.10 1.09
C THR A 5 9.88 -18.97 0.07
N LEU A 6 9.08 -18.96 -0.99
CA LEU A 6 9.13 -17.90 -2.02
C LEU A 6 8.74 -16.55 -1.46
N ILE A 7 7.63 -16.47 -0.73
CA ILE A 7 7.17 -15.25 -0.07
C ILE A 7 8.24 -14.71 0.89
N ASN A 8 8.82 -15.57 1.74
CA ASN A 8 9.84 -15.17 2.71
C ASN A 8 11.12 -14.66 2.03
N ALA A 9 11.56 -15.29 0.95
CA ALA A 9 12.72 -14.84 0.18
C ALA A 9 12.48 -13.48 -0.47
N ASN A 10 11.30 -13.28 -1.05
CA ASN A 10 10.87 -12.00 -1.63
C ASN A 10 10.80 -10.89 -0.57
N LYS A 11 10.16 -11.19 0.58
CA LYS A 11 10.07 -10.28 1.73
C LYS A 11 11.43 -9.77 2.16
N ARG A 12 12.41 -10.66 2.38
CA ARG A 12 13.78 -10.27 2.80
C ARG A 12 14.42 -9.31 1.80
N LYS A 13 14.34 -9.61 0.50
CA LYS A 13 14.88 -8.77 -0.58
C LYS A 13 14.19 -7.42 -0.65
N PHE A 14 12.87 -7.41 -0.53
CA PHE A 14 12.06 -6.19 -0.53
C PHE A 14 12.39 -5.32 0.68
N ASP A 15 12.36 -5.87 1.90
CA ASP A 15 12.61 -5.13 3.15
C ASP A 15 13.98 -4.43 3.14
N ILE A 16 15.04 -5.09 2.64
CA ILE A 16 16.37 -4.49 2.52
C ILE A 16 16.34 -3.25 1.60
N LYS A 17 15.73 -3.39 0.43
CA LYS A 17 15.64 -2.29 -0.56
C LYS A 17 14.72 -1.17 -0.07
N PHE A 18 13.58 -1.51 0.50
CA PHE A 18 12.59 -0.55 1.00
C PHE A 18 13.14 0.25 2.18
N LYS A 19 13.84 -0.43 3.10
CA LYS A 19 14.58 0.24 4.19
C LYS A 19 15.60 1.24 3.66
N LYS A 20 16.36 0.88 2.60
CA LYS A 20 17.33 1.78 1.97
C LYS A 20 16.63 2.97 1.30
N LEU A 21 15.51 2.73 0.59
CA LEU A 21 14.70 3.78 -0.05
C LEU A 21 14.22 4.78 1.00
N LEU A 22 13.58 4.31 2.09
CA LEU A 22 13.10 5.19 3.16
C LEU A 22 14.24 5.99 3.79
N LYS A 23 15.39 5.38 4.11
CA LYS A 23 16.53 6.09 4.67
C LYS A 23 17.10 7.17 3.75
N ASN A 24 16.97 7.02 2.43
CA ASN A 24 17.42 8.02 1.47
C ASN A 24 16.41 9.16 1.27
N LYS A 25 15.13 8.92 1.57
CA LYS A 25 14.04 9.88 1.41
C LYS A 25 13.75 10.67 2.68
N LEU A 26 13.94 10.06 3.83
CA LEU A 26 13.57 10.59 5.13
C LEU A 26 14.77 11.27 5.80
N ASP A 27 14.51 12.36 6.50
CA ASP A 27 15.45 13.07 7.35
C ASP A 27 15.51 12.45 8.77
N LYS A 28 15.98 13.21 9.78
CA LYS A 28 16.06 12.78 11.18
C LYS A 28 14.95 13.36 12.06
N SER A 29 13.87 13.88 11.46
CA SER A 29 12.72 14.44 12.19
C SER A 29 11.92 13.36 12.93
N SER A 30 11.08 13.80 13.88
CA SER A 30 10.12 12.92 14.55
C SER A 30 9.12 12.32 13.57
N LEU A 31 8.70 13.09 12.55
CA LEU A 31 7.84 12.62 11.46
C LEU A 31 8.50 11.47 10.69
N SER A 32 9.74 11.66 10.27
CA SER A 32 10.52 10.63 9.56
C SER A 32 10.71 9.36 10.39
N ASN A 33 10.92 9.50 11.70
CA ASN A 33 11.01 8.36 12.60
C ASN A 33 9.68 7.60 12.70
N ALA A 34 8.55 8.30 12.75
CA ALA A 34 7.21 7.69 12.78
C ALA A 34 6.87 6.99 11.46
N ILE A 35 7.17 7.62 10.31
CA ILE A 35 7.03 7.01 8.96
C ILE A 35 7.83 5.70 8.89
N PHE A 36 9.10 5.76 9.28
CA PHE A 36 9.97 4.59 9.24
C PHE A 36 9.47 3.49 10.18
N TYR A 37 9.07 3.85 11.40
CA TYR A 37 8.53 2.93 12.39
C TYR A 37 7.27 2.22 11.87
N GLY A 38 6.26 2.94 11.41
CA GLY A 38 5.02 2.39 10.90
C GLY A 38 5.21 1.51 9.65
N SER A 39 6.10 1.93 8.74
CA SER A 39 6.38 1.20 7.50
C SER A 39 7.21 -0.07 7.70
N MET A 40 8.12 -0.07 8.71
CA MET A 40 9.04 -1.18 8.98
C MET A 40 8.60 -2.06 10.15
N ASN A 41 7.35 -1.94 10.59
CA ASN A 41 6.78 -2.72 11.70
C ASN A 41 6.44 -4.18 11.36
N GLY A 42 7.19 -4.80 10.46
CA GLY A 42 7.00 -6.21 10.09
C GLY A 42 5.93 -6.45 9.02
N GLY A 43 5.29 -7.63 9.06
CA GLY A 43 4.29 -8.06 8.07
C GLY A 43 4.85 -9.03 7.04
N LYS A 44 3.94 -9.69 6.31
CA LYS A 44 4.28 -10.73 5.32
C LYS A 44 4.69 -10.17 3.96
N ARG A 45 4.46 -8.86 3.70
CA ARG A 45 4.74 -8.19 2.41
C ARG A 45 4.08 -8.88 1.21
N ILE A 46 2.83 -9.32 1.38
CA ILE A 46 2.09 -10.06 0.34
C ILE A 46 1.83 -9.16 -0.87
N ARG A 47 1.46 -7.88 -0.68
CA ARG A 47 1.20 -6.93 -1.78
C ARG A 47 2.46 -6.66 -2.60
N PRO A 48 3.62 -6.31 -2.01
CA PRO A 48 4.90 -6.27 -2.72
C PRO A 48 5.24 -7.58 -3.44
N PHE A 49 4.99 -8.74 -2.81
CA PHE A 49 5.22 -10.03 -3.44
C PHE A 49 4.39 -10.19 -4.72
N LEU A 50 3.09 -9.88 -4.68
CA LEU A 50 2.22 -9.96 -5.86
C LEU A 50 2.69 -9.02 -6.98
N VAL A 51 3.08 -7.78 -6.66
CA VAL A 51 3.66 -6.85 -7.63
C VAL A 51 4.90 -7.46 -8.29
N MET A 52 5.80 -8.03 -7.50
CA MET A 52 7.05 -8.60 -8.03
C MET A 52 6.80 -9.82 -8.92
N GLU A 53 5.83 -10.67 -8.58
CA GLU A 53 5.51 -11.85 -9.39
C GLU A 53 4.74 -11.46 -10.67
N SER A 54 3.72 -10.60 -10.59
CA SER A 54 3.02 -10.11 -11.79
C SER A 54 3.93 -9.30 -12.72
N ALA A 55 4.92 -8.59 -12.16
CA ALA A 55 5.94 -7.88 -12.95
C ALA A 55 6.79 -8.82 -13.83
N LYS A 56 7.07 -10.04 -13.36
CA LYS A 56 7.75 -11.05 -14.17
C LYS A 56 6.89 -11.48 -15.36
N ILE A 57 5.59 -11.67 -15.14
CA ILE A 57 4.62 -12.03 -16.18
C ILE A 57 4.48 -10.88 -17.18
N ALA A 58 4.33 -9.65 -16.70
CA ALA A 58 4.24 -8.44 -17.52
C ALA A 58 5.58 -8.08 -18.22
N LYS A 59 6.69 -8.71 -17.84
CA LYS A 59 8.04 -8.46 -18.37
C LYS A 59 8.47 -6.99 -18.25
N ILE A 60 8.16 -6.36 -17.10
CA ILE A 60 8.69 -5.03 -16.76
C ILE A 60 10.01 -5.16 -15.97
N SER A 61 10.76 -4.05 -15.88
CA SER A 61 12.04 -4.06 -15.18
C SER A 61 11.87 -4.31 -13.68
N SER A 62 12.82 -4.99 -13.05
CA SER A 62 12.81 -5.21 -11.60
C SER A 62 12.88 -3.91 -10.78
N ASN A 63 13.41 -2.83 -11.37
CA ASN A 63 13.41 -1.50 -10.75
C ASN A 63 12.01 -0.89 -10.76
N ASP A 64 11.32 -0.95 -11.90
CA ASP A 64 9.94 -0.45 -12.02
C ASP A 64 8.99 -1.25 -11.11
N ALA A 65 9.16 -2.58 -11.08
CA ALA A 65 8.43 -3.44 -10.16
C ALA A 65 8.67 -3.05 -8.69
N PHE A 66 9.90 -2.72 -8.30
CA PHE A 66 10.24 -2.29 -6.95
C PHE A 66 9.62 -0.93 -6.61
N ILE A 67 9.54 0.00 -7.56
CA ILE A 67 8.86 1.30 -7.35
C ILE A 67 7.36 1.07 -7.06
N ILE A 68 6.68 0.27 -7.88
CA ILE A 68 5.25 -0.07 -7.67
C ILE A 68 5.07 -0.78 -6.33
N ALA A 69 5.92 -1.74 -6.01
CA ALA A 69 5.88 -2.49 -4.76
C ALA A 69 6.09 -1.58 -3.53
N SER A 70 6.95 -0.57 -3.65
CA SER A 70 7.20 0.42 -2.59
C SER A 70 6.01 1.36 -2.44
N CYS A 71 5.42 1.81 -3.55
CA CYS A 71 4.23 2.63 -3.58
C CYS A 71 3.08 1.95 -2.83
N ILE A 72 2.74 0.70 -3.20
CA ILE A 72 1.61 0.01 -2.56
C ILE A 72 1.89 -0.32 -1.08
N GLU A 73 3.15 -0.51 -0.68
CA GLU A 73 3.48 -0.73 0.72
C GLU A 73 3.40 0.58 1.53
N CYS A 74 3.72 1.74 0.93
CA CYS A 74 3.47 3.06 1.55
C CYS A 74 1.97 3.25 1.81
N ILE A 75 1.11 3.00 0.81
CA ILE A 75 -0.35 3.07 0.96
C ILE A 75 -0.85 2.11 2.04
N HIS A 76 -0.37 0.87 2.04
CA HIS A 76 -0.76 -0.10 3.07
C HIS A 76 -0.30 0.31 4.46
N SER A 77 0.88 0.89 4.58
CA SER A 77 1.40 1.36 5.89
C SER A 77 0.62 2.57 6.39
N TYR A 78 0.30 3.52 5.50
CA TYR A 78 -0.57 4.65 5.81
C TYR A 78 -1.91 4.17 6.34
N SER A 79 -2.59 3.24 5.63
CA SER A 79 -3.91 2.76 6.05
C SER A 79 -3.87 2.11 7.43
N LEU A 80 -2.84 1.32 7.74
CA LEU A 80 -2.68 0.71 9.06
C LEU A 80 -2.39 1.72 10.17
N ILE A 81 -1.59 2.77 9.89
CA ILE A 81 -1.32 3.82 10.89
C ILE A 81 -2.59 4.57 11.23
N HIS A 82 -3.43 4.88 10.22
CA HIS A 82 -4.70 5.58 10.44
C HIS A 82 -5.76 4.67 11.04
N ASP A 83 -5.84 3.41 10.63
CA ASP A 83 -6.76 2.43 11.23
C ASP A 83 -6.53 2.28 12.74
N ASP A 84 -5.28 2.36 13.21
CA ASP A 84 -4.93 2.20 14.64
C ASP A 84 -5.32 3.41 15.51
N LEU A 85 -5.69 4.57 14.94
CA LEU A 85 -5.98 5.79 15.68
C LEU A 85 -7.20 5.64 16.63
N PRO A 86 -7.26 6.41 17.73
CA PRO A 86 -8.40 6.38 18.65
C PRO A 86 -9.76 6.70 18.02
N SER A 87 -9.76 7.48 16.92
CA SER A 87 -10.98 7.79 16.15
C SER A 87 -11.38 6.69 15.15
N MET A 88 -10.63 5.60 15.10
CA MET A 88 -10.82 4.48 14.19
C MET A 88 -10.96 3.17 14.99
N ASP A 89 -10.01 2.23 14.89
CA ASP A 89 -10.05 0.94 15.58
C ASP A 89 -9.54 1.03 17.03
N ASP A 90 -8.90 2.15 17.45
CA ASP A 90 -8.29 2.41 18.78
C ASP A 90 -7.34 1.29 19.24
N ASP A 91 -6.51 0.80 18.34
CA ASP A 91 -5.59 -0.30 18.61
C ASP A 91 -4.28 0.19 19.27
N ASP A 92 -4.01 -0.23 20.50
CA ASP A 92 -2.74 0.07 21.20
C ASP A 92 -1.53 -0.65 20.60
N TYR A 93 -1.75 -1.80 19.94
CA TYR A 93 -0.68 -2.66 19.42
C TYR A 93 -0.95 -3.10 18.00
N ARG A 94 0.08 -3.03 17.17
CA ARG A 94 0.08 -3.58 15.81
C ARG A 94 1.24 -4.57 15.63
N ARG A 95 0.93 -5.84 15.33
CA ARG A 95 1.94 -6.91 15.14
C ARG A 95 2.88 -7.09 16.35
N GLY A 96 2.36 -6.97 17.56
CA GLY A 96 3.11 -7.15 18.81
C GLY A 96 4.00 -5.96 19.20
N LYS A 97 3.87 -4.81 18.53
CA LYS A 97 4.53 -3.55 18.89
C LYS A 97 3.47 -2.47 19.10
N LEU A 98 3.81 -1.43 19.85
CA LEU A 98 2.92 -0.28 20.01
C LEU A 98 2.52 0.26 18.63
N SER A 99 1.26 0.63 18.46
CA SER A 99 0.79 1.39 17.30
C SER A 99 1.53 2.73 17.20
N THR A 100 1.48 3.36 16.04
CA THR A 100 2.27 4.58 15.80
C THR A 100 1.85 5.71 16.73
N HIS A 101 0.55 5.90 16.95
CA HIS A 101 0.04 6.94 17.84
C HIS A 101 0.41 6.70 19.33
N LYS A 102 0.49 5.44 19.77
CA LYS A 102 0.95 5.11 21.14
C LYS A 102 2.46 5.24 21.28
N LYS A 103 3.23 4.98 20.23
CA LYS A 103 4.70 5.11 20.24
C LYS A 103 5.17 6.56 20.20
N PHE A 104 4.45 7.41 19.47
CA PHE A 104 4.77 8.83 19.30
C PHE A 104 3.68 9.71 19.91
N ASN A 105 2.68 10.09 19.17
CA ASN A 105 1.41 10.72 19.53
C ASN A 105 0.46 10.69 18.33
N GLU A 106 -0.82 11.05 18.55
CA GLU A 106 -1.84 11.04 17.49
C GLU A 106 -1.51 11.98 16.33
N ALA A 107 -1.14 13.23 16.61
CA ALA A 107 -0.81 14.21 15.57
C ALA A 107 0.35 13.72 14.68
N THR A 108 1.40 13.15 15.28
CA THR A 108 2.53 12.57 14.53
C THR A 108 2.10 11.34 13.72
N ALA A 109 1.19 10.52 14.22
CA ALA A 109 0.67 9.36 13.51
C ALA A 109 -0.18 9.77 12.30
N ILE A 110 -1.07 10.76 12.46
CA ILE A 110 -1.86 11.33 11.36
C ILE A 110 -0.93 11.84 10.25
N LEU A 111 0.03 12.71 10.61
CA LEU A 111 0.98 13.27 9.64
C LEU A 111 1.87 12.21 9.00
N ALA A 112 2.24 11.14 9.73
CA ALA A 112 3.03 10.05 9.17
C ALA A 112 2.23 9.24 8.14
N GLY A 113 0.93 9.05 8.37
CA GLY A 113 0.03 8.44 7.39
C GLY A 113 -0.09 9.31 6.14
N ASP A 114 -0.38 10.60 6.28
CA ASP A 114 -0.49 11.55 5.17
C ASP A 114 0.80 11.60 4.34
N ALA A 115 1.95 11.71 5.00
CA ALA A 115 3.25 11.73 4.32
C ALA A 115 3.57 10.41 3.59
N LEU A 116 3.12 9.26 4.10
CA LEU A 116 3.24 7.96 3.40
C LEU A 116 2.33 7.88 2.17
N HIS A 117 1.11 8.43 2.28
CA HIS A 117 0.19 8.55 1.16
C HIS A 117 0.85 9.38 0.04
N ASP A 118 1.37 10.56 0.36
CA ASP A 118 2.03 11.44 -0.61
C ASP A 118 3.32 10.84 -1.17
N LEU A 119 4.12 10.16 -0.33
CA LEU A 119 5.31 9.43 -0.77
C LEU A 119 4.96 8.34 -1.79
N ALA A 120 3.81 7.68 -1.66
CA ALA A 120 3.36 6.71 -2.66
C ALA A 120 3.16 7.36 -4.03
N PHE A 121 2.54 8.54 -4.10
CA PHE A 121 2.37 9.29 -5.34
C PHE A 121 3.69 9.86 -5.86
N GLU A 122 4.59 10.32 -5.00
CA GLU A 122 5.94 10.73 -5.38
C GLU A 122 6.69 9.58 -6.06
N LEU A 123 6.62 8.37 -5.49
CA LEU A 123 7.28 7.19 -6.05
C LEU A 123 6.70 6.80 -7.42
N ILE A 124 5.38 6.76 -7.53
CA ILE A 124 4.71 6.27 -8.75
C ILE A 124 4.73 7.31 -9.89
N SER A 125 4.83 8.60 -9.59
CA SER A 125 5.04 9.66 -10.58
C SER A 125 6.48 9.82 -11.03
N GLY A 126 7.43 9.27 -10.29
CA GLY A 126 8.86 9.52 -10.39
C GLY A 126 9.60 8.69 -11.46
N ASN A 127 10.79 8.22 -11.10
CA ASN A 127 11.81 7.71 -12.02
C ASN A 127 11.63 6.25 -12.43
N PHE A 128 10.65 5.94 -13.27
CA PHE A 128 10.55 4.65 -13.94
C PHE A 128 11.57 4.54 -15.08
N LYS A 129 12.05 3.32 -15.36
CA LYS A 129 12.75 2.99 -16.61
C LYS A 129 11.80 3.07 -17.80
N ASN A 130 10.54 2.72 -17.59
CA ASN A 130 9.49 2.96 -18.58
C ASN A 130 9.25 4.46 -18.75
N LYS A 131 9.57 4.98 -19.94
CA LYS A 131 9.44 6.42 -20.26
C LYS A 131 8.06 6.79 -20.83
N ASN A 132 7.13 5.83 -20.95
CA ASN A 132 5.78 6.11 -21.42
C ASN A 132 4.99 6.89 -20.37
N VAL A 133 4.73 8.16 -20.66
CA VAL A 133 4.01 9.07 -19.75
C VAL A 133 2.56 8.64 -19.57
N ILE A 134 1.90 8.17 -20.64
CA ILE A 134 0.50 7.74 -20.60
C ILE A 134 0.34 6.54 -19.65
N SER A 135 1.21 5.51 -19.78
CA SER A 135 1.17 4.35 -18.87
C SER A 135 1.35 4.75 -17.41
N ARG A 136 2.21 5.74 -17.12
CA ARG A 136 2.41 6.25 -15.76
C ARG A 136 1.20 7.03 -15.24
N LEU A 137 0.58 7.87 -16.08
CA LEU A 137 -0.66 8.56 -15.73
C LEU A 137 -1.81 7.58 -15.47
N ASN A 138 -1.94 6.55 -16.31
CA ASN A 138 -2.93 5.49 -16.10
C ASN A 138 -2.70 4.75 -14.77
N LEU A 139 -1.43 4.48 -14.43
CA LEU A 139 -1.07 3.84 -13.18
C LEU A 139 -1.43 4.70 -11.95
N ILE A 140 -1.16 6.03 -12.02
CA ILE A 140 -1.53 6.99 -10.98
C ILE A 140 -3.06 7.07 -10.83
N ASN A 141 -3.76 7.19 -11.94
CA ASN A 141 -5.23 7.24 -11.94
C ASN A 141 -5.83 5.95 -11.33
N TYR A 142 -5.30 4.80 -11.72
CA TYR A 142 -5.76 3.52 -11.19
C TYR A 142 -5.48 3.37 -9.70
N LEU A 143 -4.32 3.81 -9.21
CA LEU A 143 -4.04 3.87 -7.77
C LEU A 143 -5.08 4.72 -7.06
N SER A 144 -5.34 5.93 -7.57
CA SER A 144 -6.31 6.86 -6.98
C SER A 144 -7.72 6.27 -6.88
N LEU A 145 -8.16 5.53 -7.90
CA LEU A 145 -9.45 4.81 -7.88
C LEU A 145 -9.48 3.70 -6.83
N CYS A 146 -8.37 2.95 -6.69
CA CYS A 146 -8.28 1.85 -5.73
C CYS A 146 -8.26 2.33 -4.27
N ILE A 147 -7.70 3.52 -3.99
CA ILE A 147 -7.54 4.00 -2.60
C ILE A 147 -8.56 5.07 -2.19
N GLY A 148 -9.17 5.75 -3.15
CA GLY A 148 -10.05 6.89 -2.94
C GLY A 148 -11.46 6.54 -2.48
N HIS A 149 -12.37 7.49 -2.75
CA HIS A 149 -13.77 7.49 -2.30
C HIS A 149 -14.64 6.33 -2.83
N LYS A 150 -14.18 5.57 -3.81
CA LYS A 150 -14.82 4.34 -4.33
C LYS A 150 -14.07 3.06 -3.96
N GLY A 151 -12.88 3.18 -3.39
CA GLY A 151 -11.97 2.10 -3.04
C GLY A 151 -11.78 1.93 -1.54
N LEU A 152 -10.51 1.93 -1.12
CA LEU A 152 -10.08 1.68 0.26
C LEU A 152 -10.78 2.61 1.27
N ALA A 153 -10.85 3.91 1.01
CA ALA A 153 -11.45 4.88 1.92
C ALA A 153 -12.95 4.57 2.17
N LEU A 154 -13.72 4.28 1.09
CA LEU A 154 -15.11 3.84 1.26
C LEU A 154 -15.19 2.50 2.01
N GLY A 155 -14.28 1.57 1.71
CA GLY A 155 -14.24 0.28 2.41
C GLY A 155 -14.03 0.44 3.92
N GLN A 156 -13.17 1.37 4.34
CA GLN A 156 -12.95 1.69 5.75
C GLN A 156 -14.17 2.38 6.37
N THR A 157 -14.80 3.32 5.66
CA THR A 157 -16.06 3.95 6.11
C THR A 157 -17.14 2.90 6.37
N LEU A 158 -17.31 1.96 5.42
CA LEU A 158 -18.30 0.89 5.57
C LEU A 158 -17.96 -0.06 6.74
N ASP A 159 -16.68 -0.32 7.00
CA ASP A 159 -16.27 -1.17 8.12
C ASP A 159 -16.69 -0.55 9.46
N LEU A 160 -16.40 0.73 9.67
CA LEU A 160 -16.83 1.48 10.85
C LEU A 160 -18.37 1.59 10.96
N GLU A 161 -19.05 1.91 9.86
CA GLU A 161 -20.51 2.00 9.85
C GLU A 161 -21.20 0.67 10.16
N PHE A 162 -20.54 -0.44 9.84
CA PHE A 162 -21.08 -1.79 9.97
C PHE A 162 -20.76 -2.44 11.31
N GLU A 163 -19.96 -1.80 12.13
CA GLU A 163 -19.60 -2.29 13.45
C GLU A 163 -20.86 -2.56 14.29
N ASN A 164 -20.90 -3.72 14.97
CA ASN A 164 -22.01 -4.18 15.79
C ASN A 164 -23.36 -4.33 15.05
N LYS A 165 -23.39 -4.36 13.71
CA LYS A 165 -24.60 -4.54 12.91
C LYS A 165 -24.72 -5.94 12.30
N LYS A 166 -25.94 -6.47 12.25
CA LYS A 166 -26.23 -7.66 11.45
C LYS A 166 -26.34 -7.29 9.98
N LEU A 167 -25.48 -7.87 9.14
CA LEU A 167 -25.37 -7.53 7.73
C LEU A 167 -25.71 -8.71 6.84
N SER A 168 -26.19 -8.41 5.62
CA SER A 168 -26.26 -9.41 4.57
C SER A 168 -24.86 -9.76 4.06
N LYS A 169 -24.71 -11.00 3.54
CA LYS A 169 -23.46 -11.47 2.93
C LYS A 169 -22.91 -10.49 1.86
N ASN A 170 -23.82 -9.95 1.03
CA ASN A 170 -23.41 -9.04 -0.05
C ASN A 170 -22.80 -7.74 0.47
N LYS A 171 -23.33 -7.16 1.55
CA LYS A 171 -22.75 -5.95 2.18
C LYS A 171 -21.36 -6.23 2.75
N ILE A 172 -21.17 -7.38 3.40
CA ILE A 172 -19.88 -7.81 3.93
C ILE A 172 -18.86 -8.00 2.79
N LEU A 173 -19.27 -8.66 1.70
CA LEU A 173 -18.39 -8.88 0.54
C LEU A 173 -18.02 -7.57 -0.16
N ASP A 174 -18.96 -6.63 -0.32
CA ASP A 174 -18.68 -5.31 -0.91
C ASP A 174 -17.67 -4.54 -0.04
N MET A 175 -17.88 -4.48 1.27
CA MET A 175 -16.96 -3.84 2.20
C MET A 175 -15.55 -4.44 2.10
N TYR A 176 -15.39 -5.76 2.18
CA TYR A 176 -14.07 -6.42 2.06
C TYR A 176 -13.45 -6.25 0.68
N SER A 177 -14.25 -6.26 -0.39
CA SER A 177 -13.76 -5.98 -1.74
C SER A 177 -13.10 -4.60 -1.81
N ARG A 178 -13.68 -3.59 -1.17
CA ARG A 178 -13.14 -2.22 -1.13
C ARG A 178 -11.99 -2.08 -0.14
N LYS A 179 -12.20 -2.42 1.14
CA LYS A 179 -11.19 -2.25 2.21
C LYS A 179 -9.91 -3.04 1.93
N THR A 180 -10.05 -4.25 1.38
CA THR A 180 -8.93 -5.18 1.21
C THR A 180 -8.67 -5.51 -0.26
N GLY A 181 -9.72 -5.83 -1.02
CA GLY A 181 -9.61 -6.34 -2.40
C GLY A 181 -8.95 -5.34 -3.34
N LYS A 182 -9.30 -4.06 -3.29
CA LYS A 182 -8.76 -3.03 -4.18
C LYS A 182 -7.24 -2.89 -4.14
N LEU A 183 -6.61 -3.03 -2.98
CA LEU A 183 -5.14 -3.02 -2.90
C LEU A 183 -4.51 -4.30 -3.45
N PHE A 184 -5.17 -5.44 -3.35
CA PHE A 184 -4.72 -6.68 -4.01
C PHE A 184 -4.86 -6.58 -5.52
N GLU A 185 -5.99 -6.05 -6.00
CA GLU A 185 -6.25 -5.78 -7.41
C GLU A 185 -5.18 -4.86 -8.01
N PHE A 186 -4.89 -3.72 -7.37
CA PHE A 186 -3.79 -2.85 -7.77
C PHE A 186 -2.45 -3.60 -7.81
N SER A 187 -2.13 -4.36 -6.77
CA SER A 187 -0.86 -5.06 -6.66
C SER A 187 -0.62 -6.04 -7.82
N PHE A 188 -1.67 -6.67 -8.31
CA PHE A 188 -1.58 -7.59 -9.45
C PHE A 188 -1.58 -6.85 -10.79
N SER A 189 -2.46 -5.86 -10.98
CA SER A 189 -2.71 -5.20 -12.27
C SER A 189 -1.69 -4.13 -12.63
N ALA A 190 -1.11 -3.44 -11.64
CA ALA A 190 -0.21 -2.31 -11.86
C ALA A 190 0.97 -2.58 -12.81
N PRO A 191 1.68 -3.74 -12.76
CA PRO A 191 2.74 -4.04 -13.71
C PRO A 191 2.26 -4.14 -15.16
N PHE A 192 1.05 -4.63 -15.39
CA PHE A 192 0.46 -4.73 -16.73
C PHE A 192 0.08 -3.34 -17.26
N ILE A 193 -0.52 -2.50 -16.41
CA ILE A 193 -0.84 -1.11 -16.74
C ILE A 193 0.43 -0.34 -17.14
N LEU A 194 1.52 -0.51 -16.40
CA LEU A 194 2.79 0.14 -16.74
C LEU A 194 3.39 -0.39 -18.04
N LYS A 195 3.19 -1.67 -18.35
CA LYS A 195 3.69 -2.31 -19.58
C LYS A 195 2.92 -1.87 -20.81
N ASP A 196 1.62 -1.71 -20.69
CA ASP A 196 0.75 -1.42 -21.82
C ASP A 196 0.88 0.04 -22.27
N LYS A 197 0.90 0.24 -23.59
CA LYS A 197 0.92 1.56 -24.23
C LYS A 197 -0.47 2.04 -24.62
N SER A 198 -1.46 1.15 -24.61
CA SER A 198 -2.86 1.43 -24.90
C SER A 198 -3.67 1.61 -23.61
N LYS A 199 -4.87 2.21 -23.72
CA LYS A 199 -5.84 2.19 -22.62
C LYS A 199 -6.18 0.75 -22.31
N ILE A 200 -5.91 0.30 -21.09
CA ILE A 200 -6.53 -0.92 -20.61
C ILE A 200 -7.96 -0.53 -20.23
N ASP A 201 -8.93 -1.00 -21.01
CA ASP A 201 -10.32 -1.03 -20.56
C ASP A 201 -10.41 -2.07 -19.44
N ILE A 202 -10.03 -1.65 -18.24
CA ILE A 202 -10.27 -2.44 -17.03
C ILE A 202 -11.75 -2.21 -16.72
N GLN A 203 -12.61 -3.05 -17.28
CA GLN A 203 -14.02 -3.12 -16.86
C GLN A 203 -14.04 -3.74 -15.45
N PHE A 204 -14.53 -2.95 -14.48
CA PHE A 204 -14.75 -3.37 -13.10
C PHE A 204 -16.22 -3.77 -12.89
#